data_ddfcf2786266e462de3cc8b7da043919
#
_entry.id   ddfcf2786266e462de3cc8b7da043919
#
_cell.length_a   1.000
_cell.length_b   1.000
_cell.length_c   1.000
_cell.angle_alpha   90.00
_cell.angle_beta   90.00
_cell.angle_gamma   90.00
#
_symmetry.space_group_name_H-M   'P 1'
#
loop_
_entity.id
_entity.type
_entity.pdbx_description
1 polymer ?
#
loop_
_entity_poly.entity_id
_entity_poly.type
_entity_poly.pdbx_seq_one_letter_code
_entity_poly.pdbx_strand_id
1 'polypeptide(L)'
;MPTASGSRVWGSRTWLGSPSGRPSHDDPVLGRIGGPDVGVIVLGSANHDTSVSMPRIPGPGETILATGAASGPGGKGLNQAVAAARSGASTTFVGAVGDDEAGERLRGVLIEEGVRAGLGVSERPTGTAFVMVADDGENAIVVVAGANGDGAAITAEAASALASAGSGDLVLAQLEVPLDAVLSAFRSAKERGATTVLNAAPSRPLSDDQLALVDVLIVNQHECLDLAGAPVEGVAGAAVADAARLLAARVGTVVVTLGSEGALVLSAGEATRIPAFPVTAVDTTAAGDTFCGALVSRLAAGDPLAAAVPFASAAAALCVQRSGAAASAPRLDEIMELLESRAWSA
;
A
#
# COMPACT_ATOMS: atom_id res chain seq x y z
N MET A 1 40.26 -29.70 -19.34
CA MET A 1 39.15 -30.00 -18.40
C MET A 1 38.51 -28.71 -17.99
N PRO A 2 37.29 -28.36 -18.40
CA PRO A 2 36.59 -27.17 -17.97
C PRO A 2 35.67 -27.53 -16.80
N THR A 3 35.74 -26.76 -15.73
CA THR A 3 34.87 -26.81 -14.56
C THR A 3 33.52 -26.21 -14.91
N ALA A 4 32.48 -27.00 -14.79
CA ALA A 4 31.11 -26.57 -15.03
C ALA A 4 30.62 -25.69 -13.86
N SER A 5 30.32 -24.43 -14.14
CA SER A 5 29.53 -23.53 -13.28
C SER A 5 28.04 -23.85 -13.51
N GLY A 6 27.43 -24.53 -12.55
CA GLY A 6 25.99 -24.81 -12.58
C GLY A 6 25.19 -23.57 -12.30
N SER A 7 24.68 -22.91 -13.32
CA SER A 7 23.60 -21.91 -13.22
C SER A 7 22.30 -22.66 -12.88
N ARG A 8 21.79 -22.49 -11.67
CA ARG A 8 20.43 -22.95 -11.32
C ARG A 8 19.43 -22.07 -12.07
N VAL A 9 18.86 -22.64 -13.11
CA VAL A 9 17.74 -22.05 -13.84
C VAL A 9 16.51 -22.09 -12.93
N TRP A 10 15.95 -20.93 -12.64
CA TRP A 10 14.68 -20.78 -11.93
C TRP A 10 13.56 -21.32 -12.83
N GLY A 11 12.89 -22.36 -12.36
CA GLY A 11 11.67 -22.85 -13.01
C GLY A 11 10.55 -21.82 -12.86
N SER A 12 10.24 -21.14 -13.96
CA SER A 12 9.07 -20.27 -14.08
C SER A 12 7.80 -21.13 -14.04
N ARG A 13 7.12 -21.20 -12.90
CA ARG A 13 5.73 -21.64 -12.87
C ARG A 13 4.86 -20.44 -13.23
N THR A 14 4.45 -20.37 -14.48
CA THR A 14 3.39 -19.48 -14.95
C THR A 14 2.06 -20.03 -14.45
N TRP A 15 1.39 -19.27 -13.61
CA TRP A 15 0.03 -19.55 -13.17
C TRP A 15 -0.96 -19.11 -14.26
N LEU A 16 -1.33 -20.03 -15.16
CA LEU A 16 -2.53 -19.96 -16.00
C LEU A 16 -3.33 -21.22 -15.69
N GLY A 17 -4.04 -21.22 -14.56
CA GLY A 17 -4.92 -22.31 -14.16
C GLY A 17 -6.36 -21.97 -14.55
N SER A 18 -7.01 -22.88 -15.27
CA SER A 18 -8.45 -22.84 -15.57
C SER A 18 -9.29 -22.72 -14.29
N PRO A 19 -10.45 -22.02 -14.32
CA PRO A 19 -11.26 -21.71 -13.13
C PRO A 19 -12.01 -22.89 -12.50
N SER A 20 -11.65 -24.15 -12.76
CA SER A 20 -12.35 -25.33 -12.26
C SER A 20 -11.63 -26.14 -11.17
N GLY A 21 -10.43 -25.69 -10.72
CA GLY A 21 -9.74 -26.30 -9.60
C GLY A 21 -9.81 -25.41 -8.36
N ARG A 22 -10.55 -25.81 -7.32
CA ARG A 22 -10.45 -25.15 -6.00
C ARG A 22 -9.01 -25.33 -5.50
N PRO A 23 -8.27 -24.23 -5.18
CA PRO A 23 -6.95 -24.36 -4.58
C PRO A 23 -7.07 -25.03 -3.22
N SER A 24 -6.08 -25.86 -2.86
CA SER A 24 -5.98 -26.49 -1.55
C SER A 24 -5.85 -25.44 -0.43
N HIS A 25 -6.63 -25.62 0.62
CA HIS A 25 -6.91 -24.69 1.71
C HIS A 25 -5.84 -24.61 2.81
N ASP A 26 -4.56 -24.77 2.51
CA ASP A 26 -3.52 -24.87 3.54
C ASP A 26 -2.43 -23.78 3.40
N ASP A 27 -2.86 -22.49 3.52
CA ASP A 27 -1.94 -21.43 3.95
C ASP A 27 -2.15 -21.26 5.48
N PRO A 28 -1.23 -21.72 6.33
CA PRO A 28 -1.43 -21.75 7.79
C PRO A 28 -1.45 -20.37 8.44
N VAL A 29 -1.01 -19.32 7.72
CA VAL A 29 -0.97 -17.93 8.22
C VAL A 29 -2.23 -17.16 7.83
N LEU A 30 -2.82 -17.47 6.68
CA LEU A 30 -4.02 -16.81 6.16
C LEU A 30 -5.14 -17.83 5.95
N GLY A 31 -5.52 -18.59 7.00
CA GLY A 31 -6.80 -19.29 7.04
C GLY A 31 -7.90 -18.33 6.63
N ARG A 32 -9.06 -18.80 6.12
CA ARG A 32 -10.15 -17.93 5.62
C ARG A 32 -10.25 -16.63 6.39
N ILE A 33 -9.57 -15.57 5.92
CA ILE A 33 -9.73 -14.20 6.37
C ILE A 33 -10.90 -13.67 5.55
N GLY A 34 -12.04 -13.40 6.20
CA GLY A 34 -13.13 -12.66 5.56
C GLY A 34 -14.47 -13.37 5.44
N GLY A 35 -15.47 -12.54 5.30
CA GLY A 35 -16.89 -12.84 5.18
C GLY A 35 -17.66 -11.54 4.95
N PRO A 36 -19.00 -11.56 4.78
CA PRO A 36 -19.80 -10.38 4.43
C PRO A 36 -19.78 -9.25 5.48
N ASP A 37 -19.32 -9.52 6.71
CA ASP A 37 -19.25 -8.54 7.79
C ASP A 37 -17.82 -8.10 8.14
N VAL A 38 -16.82 -8.51 7.34
CA VAL A 38 -15.40 -8.19 7.58
C VAL A 38 -15.08 -6.79 7.11
N GLY A 39 -14.43 -6.01 7.98
CA GLY A 39 -14.02 -4.65 7.74
C GLY A 39 -12.52 -4.50 7.47
N VAL A 40 -12.17 -3.43 6.77
CA VAL A 40 -10.80 -2.95 6.61
C VAL A 40 -10.65 -1.65 7.41
N ILE A 41 -9.73 -1.63 8.37
CA ILE A 41 -9.34 -0.43 9.11
C ILE A 41 -8.00 0.02 8.56
N VAL A 42 -7.95 1.23 7.98
CA VAL A 42 -6.72 1.84 7.48
C VAL A 42 -6.28 2.93 8.42
N LEU A 43 -5.14 2.73 9.09
CA LEU A 43 -4.53 3.71 9.99
C LEU A 43 -3.36 4.37 9.28
N GLY A 44 -3.41 5.71 9.11
CA GLY A 44 -2.33 6.39 8.39
C GLY A 44 -2.54 7.89 8.22
N SER A 45 -1.74 8.43 7.30
CA SER A 45 -1.71 9.86 6.97
C SER A 45 -2.88 10.31 6.10
N ALA A 46 -3.28 11.55 6.30
CA ALA A 46 -4.13 12.31 5.39
C ALA A 46 -3.51 13.68 5.16
N ASN A 47 -3.28 14.03 3.90
CA ASN A 47 -2.63 15.27 3.51
C ASN A 47 -3.51 16.08 2.55
N HIS A 48 -3.38 17.40 2.62
CA HIS A 48 -3.77 18.28 1.52
C HIS A 48 -2.53 18.56 0.67
N ASP A 49 -2.38 17.83 -0.44
CA ASP A 49 -1.19 17.91 -1.28
C ASP A 49 -1.30 19.08 -2.26
N THR A 50 -0.18 19.75 -2.51
CA THR A 50 -0.05 20.78 -3.52
C THR A 50 1.04 20.36 -4.51
N SER A 51 0.65 20.13 -5.76
CA SER A 51 1.55 19.84 -6.87
C SER A 51 1.83 21.10 -7.66
N VAL A 52 3.11 21.34 -7.99
CA VAL A 52 3.55 22.49 -8.76
C VAL A 52 4.36 21.99 -9.96
N SER A 53 3.86 22.25 -11.17
CA SER A 53 4.56 21.89 -12.41
C SER A 53 5.52 23.00 -12.81
N MET A 54 6.71 22.63 -13.29
CA MET A 54 7.77 23.57 -13.62
C MET A 54 8.74 22.99 -14.65
N PRO A 55 9.49 23.84 -15.40
CA PRO A 55 10.45 23.33 -16.40
C PRO A 55 11.56 22.45 -15.81
N ARG A 56 11.99 22.71 -14.60
CA ARG A 56 12.99 21.94 -13.83
C ARG A 56 12.85 22.22 -12.34
N ILE A 57 13.38 21.33 -11.49
CA ILE A 57 13.49 21.60 -10.05
C ILE A 57 14.48 22.75 -9.83
N PRO A 58 14.14 23.82 -9.06
CA PRO A 58 15.04 24.92 -8.79
C PRO A 58 16.19 24.49 -7.88
N GLY A 59 17.38 24.98 -8.16
CA GLY A 59 18.53 24.84 -7.29
C GLY A 59 18.52 25.83 -6.12
N PRO A 60 19.44 25.69 -5.16
CA PRO A 60 19.56 26.61 -4.04
C PRO A 60 19.71 28.06 -4.48
N GLY A 61 18.85 28.94 -3.94
CA GLY A 61 18.85 30.39 -4.24
C GLY A 61 18.19 30.79 -5.55
N GLU A 62 17.64 29.86 -6.32
CA GLU A 62 16.94 30.16 -7.57
C GLU A 62 15.47 30.50 -7.34
N THR A 63 14.94 31.36 -8.19
CA THR A 63 13.51 31.63 -8.34
C THR A 63 13.12 31.31 -9.78
N ILE A 64 12.17 30.39 -9.97
CA ILE A 64 11.62 30.06 -11.28
C ILE A 64 10.12 30.27 -11.30
N LEU A 65 9.56 30.45 -12.49
CA LEU A 65 8.11 30.52 -12.69
C LEU A 65 7.56 29.13 -12.91
N ALA A 66 6.56 28.75 -12.14
CA ALA A 66 5.79 27.52 -12.34
C ALA A 66 4.92 27.63 -13.59
N THR A 67 4.67 26.51 -14.23
CA THR A 67 3.76 26.40 -15.39
C THR A 67 2.33 26.03 -14.99
N GLY A 68 2.16 25.49 -13.77
CA GLY A 68 0.85 25.14 -13.23
C GLY A 68 0.94 24.78 -11.75
N ALA A 69 -0.22 24.79 -11.09
CA ALA A 69 -0.37 24.27 -9.74
C ALA A 69 -1.74 23.60 -9.60
N ALA A 70 -1.78 22.53 -8.85
CA ALA A 70 -3.01 21.82 -8.47
C ALA A 70 -2.91 21.40 -7.01
N SER A 71 -4.06 21.30 -6.32
CA SER A 71 -4.11 20.76 -4.99
C SER A 71 -5.23 19.75 -4.85
N GLY A 72 -5.05 18.78 -3.97
CA GLY A 72 -6.01 17.70 -3.79
C GLY A 72 -5.72 16.84 -2.57
N PRO A 73 -6.58 15.86 -2.31
CA PRO A 73 -6.39 14.92 -1.23
C PRO A 73 -5.21 13.99 -1.53
N GLY A 74 -4.41 13.71 -0.50
CA GLY A 74 -3.27 12.81 -0.54
C GLY A 74 -2.98 12.20 0.82
N GLY A 75 -1.75 11.70 0.96
CA GLY A 75 -1.33 10.90 2.11
C GLY A 75 -1.61 9.41 1.89
N LYS A 76 -0.62 8.58 2.19
CA LYS A 76 -0.69 7.13 1.92
C LYS A 76 -1.91 6.48 2.56
N GLY A 77 -2.23 6.85 3.81
CA GLY A 77 -3.37 6.29 4.52
C GLY A 77 -4.69 6.59 3.84
N LEU A 78 -4.94 7.84 3.47
CA LEU A 78 -6.16 8.24 2.76
C LEU A 78 -6.25 7.57 1.40
N ASN A 79 -5.16 7.57 0.61
CA ASN A 79 -5.12 6.92 -0.70
C ASN A 79 -5.47 5.43 -0.61
N GLN A 80 -4.88 4.72 0.36
CA GLN A 80 -5.12 3.28 0.58
C GLN A 80 -6.54 3.00 1.06
N ALA A 81 -7.11 3.87 1.90
CA ALA A 81 -8.50 3.74 2.35
C ALA A 81 -9.51 3.93 1.21
N VAL A 82 -9.29 4.95 0.37
CA VAL A 82 -10.11 5.18 -0.83
C VAL A 82 -10.00 4.00 -1.80
N ALA A 83 -8.78 3.51 -2.05
CA ALA A 83 -8.57 2.35 -2.91
C ALA A 83 -9.25 1.08 -2.38
N ALA A 84 -9.21 0.83 -1.05
CA ALA A 84 -9.88 -0.30 -0.44
C ALA A 84 -11.42 -0.21 -0.59
N ALA A 85 -11.99 0.97 -0.32
CA ALA A 85 -13.43 1.21 -0.47
C ALA A 85 -13.90 1.06 -1.92
N ARG A 86 -13.19 1.68 -2.87
CA ARG A 86 -13.49 1.56 -4.31
C ARG A 86 -13.35 0.12 -4.84
N SER A 87 -12.49 -0.68 -4.20
CA SER A 87 -12.32 -2.11 -4.47
C SER A 87 -13.38 -2.99 -3.77
N GLY A 88 -14.36 -2.40 -3.07
CA GLY A 88 -15.52 -3.08 -2.51
C GLY A 88 -15.45 -3.43 -1.02
N ALA A 89 -14.41 -3.03 -0.29
CA ALA A 89 -14.33 -3.28 1.15
C ALA A 89 -15.16 -2.28 1.98
N SER A 90 -15.77 -2.76 3.08
CA SER A 90 -16.26 -1.89 4.14
C SER A 90 -15.07 -1.27 4.86
N THR A 91 -14.81 0.02 4.65
CA THR A 91 -13.56 0.66 5.05
C THR A 91 -13.77 1.73 6.11
N THR A 92 -12.92 1.69 7.14
CA THR A 92 -12.78 2.76 8.15
C THR A 92 -11.37 3.34 8.03
N PHE A 93 -11.25 4.64 7.87
CA PHE A 93 -9.98 5.35 7.95
C PHE A 93 -9.77 5.87 9.37
N VAL A 94 -8.55 5.73 9.88
CA VAL A 94 -8.10 6.25 11.18
C VAL A 94 -6.88 7.14 10.96
N GLY A 95 -6.97 8.38 11.38
CA GLY A 95 -5.90 9.36 11.22
C GLY A 95 -6.14 10.60 12.07
N ALA A 96 -5.43 11.69 11.77
CA ALA A 96 -5.66 12.99 12.40
C ALA A 96 -5.58 14.12 11.37
N VAL A 97 -6.39 15.15 11.58
CA VAL A 97 -6.40 16.40 10.81
C VAL A 97 -6.40 17.59 11.75
N GLY A 98 -6.04 18.77 11.24
CA GLY A 98 -6.20 20.02 11.97
C GLY A 98 -7.66 20.48 12.02
N ASP A 99 -7.94 21.44 12.90
CA ASP A 99 -9.19 22.20 12.89
C ASP A 99 -9.11 23.32 11.84
N ASP A 100 -9.02 22.89 10.56
CA ASP A 100 -8.83 23.78 9.42
C ASP A 100 -9.60 23.31 8.16
N GLU A 101 -9.67 24.19 7.16
CA GLU A 101 -10.41 23.92 5.92
C GLU A 101 -9.87 22.69 5.16
N ALA A 102 -8.57 22.42 5.26
CA ALA A 102 -7.96 21.23 4.65
C ALA A 102 -8.46 19.95 5.33
N GLY A 103 -8.52 19.94 6.67
CA GLY A 103 -9.08 18.83 7.43
C GLY A 103 -10.54 18.53 7.11
N GLU A 104 -11.36 19.58 7.01
CA GLU A 104 -12.76 19.43 6.62
C GLU A 104 -12.92 18.88 5.18
N ARG A 105 -12.09 19.33 4.25
CA ARG A 105 -12.08 18.80 2.87
C ARG A 105 -11.70 17.31 2.84
N LEU A 106 -10.67 16.89 3.59
CA LEU A 106 -10.25 15.48 3.64
C LEU A 106 -11.33 14.59 4.27
N ARG A 107 -12.03 15.10 5.31
CA ARG A 107 -13.20 14.43 5.89
C ARG A 107 -14.32 14.26 4.86
N GLY A 108 -14.61 15.32 4.08
CA GLY A 108 -15.59 15.29 3.00
C GLY A 108 -15.26 14.20 1.96
N VAL A 109 -14.01 14.16 1.50
CA VAL A 109 -13.55 13.13 0.53
C VAL A 109 -13.76 11.71 1.05
N LEU A 110 -13.40 11.44 2.30
CA LEU A 110 -13.61 10.10 2.88
C LEU A 110 -15.10 9.71 2.89
N ILE A 111 -15.97 10.64 3.27
CA ILE A 111 -17.42 10.41 3.31
C ILE A 111 -17.98 10.16 1.90
N GLU A 112 -17.56 10.97 0.91
CA GLU A 112 -17.99 10.84 -0.50
C GLU A 112 -17.56 9.49 -1.11
N GLU A 113 -16.40 8.96 -0.69
CA GLU A 113 -15.91 7.64 -1.10
C GLU A 113 -16.48 6.47 -0.27
N GLY A 114 -17.41 6.74 0.64
CA GLY A 114 -18.04 5.72 1.48
C GLY A 114 -17.15 5.17 2.58
N VAL A 115 -16.06 5.87 2.91
CA VAL A 115 -15.14 5.51 3.98
C VAL A 115 -15.62 6.12 5.30
N ARG A 116 -15.72 5.32 6.36
CA ARG A 116 -15.98 5.83 7.71
C ARG A 116 -14.75 6.59 8.21
N ALA A 117 -14.92 7.88 8.49
CA ALA A 117 -13.83 8.76 8.90
C ALA A 117 -13.67 8.79 10.42
N GLY A 118 -12.71 8.06 10.96
CA GLY A 118 -12.19 8.16 12.33
C GLY A 118 -11.03 9.17 12.37
N LEU A 119 -11.36 10.46 12.31
CA LEU A 119 -10.38 11.53 12.26
C LEU A 119 -10.32 12.27 13.59
N GLY A 120 -9.20 12.10 14.31
CA GLY A 120 -8.86 12.91 15.46
C GLY A 120 -8.56 14.36 15.04
N VAL A 121 -9.00 15.31 15.85
CA VAL A 121 -8.69 16.73 15.64
C VAL A 121 -7.45 17.09 16.45
N SER A 122 -6.44 17.62 15.77
CA SER A 122 -5.17 18.04 16.36
C SER A 122 -5.12 19.58 16.44
N GLU A 123 -4.37 20.10 17.41
CA GLU A 123 -4.01 21.53 17.48
C GLU A 123 -3.00 21.93 16.36
N ARG A 124 -2.37 20.93 15.71
CA ARG A 124 -1.48 21.15 14.57
C ARG A 124 -2.31 21.31 13.30
N PRO A 125 -1.82 22.08 12.30
CA PRO A 125 -2.49 22.13 11.00
C PRO A 125 -2.53 20.76 10.33
N THR A 126 -3.48 20.57 9.43
CA THR A 126 -3.56 19.36 8.60
C THR A 126 -2.25 19.11 7.85
N GLY A 127 -1.87 17.85 7.70
CA GLY A 127 -0.68 17.44 6.97
C GLY A 127 -0.72 17.93 5.51
N THR A 128 0.44 18.27 4.96
CA THR A 128 0.56 18.81 3.60
C THR A 128 1.80 18.23 2.92
N ALA A 129 1.70 17.87 1.64
CA ALA A 129 2.86 17.63 0.80
C ALA A 129 2.97 18.68 -0.31
N PHE A 130 4.19 19.12 -0.58
CA PHE A 130 4.54 19.96 -1.72
C PHE A 130 5.28 19.09 -2.73
N VAL A 131 4.65 18.85 -3.88
CA VAL A 131 5.18 17.99 -4.93
C VAL A 131 5.62 18.88 -6.09
N MET A 132 6.92 19.03 -6.29
CA MET A 132 7.48 19.71 -7.45
C MET A 132 7.65 18.69 -8.57
N VAL A 133 7.11 18.98 -9.76
CA VAL A 133 7.16 18.10 -10.93
C VAL A 133 7.80 18.86 -12.09
N ALA A 134 8.93 18.38 -12.56
CA ALA A 134 9.64 18.91 -13.70
C ALA A 134 9.12 18.35 -15.03
N ASP A 135 9.34 19.08 -16.14
CA ASP A 135 8.89 18.67 -17.49
C ASP A 135 9.55 17.36 -17.97
N ASP A 136 10.73 17.01 -17.46
CA ASP A 136 11.44 15.77 -17.72
C ASP A 136 10.94 14.54 -16.91
N GLY A 137 9.96 14.80 -16.01
CA GLY A 137 9.37 13.79 -15.13
C GLY A 137 10.08 13.61 -13.79
N GLU A 138 11.18 14.32 -13.52
CA GLU A 138 11.77 14.36 -12.18
C GLU A 138 10.80 15.01 -11.18
N ASN A 139 10.80 14.52 -9.94
CA ASN A 139 10.01 15.12 -8.88
C ASN A 139 10.83 15.29 -7.59
N ALA A 140 10.41 16.26 -6.78
CA ALA A 140 10.89 16.44 -5.43
C ALA A 140 9.68 16.70 -4.51
N ILE A 141 9.66 16.01 -3.37
CA ILE A 141 8.52 16.06 -2.44
C ILE A 141 9.01 16.51 -1.07
N VAL A 142 8.32 17.50 -0.53
CA VAL A 142 8.50 17.96 0.85
C VAL A 142 7.22 17.70 1.62
N VAL A 143 7.28 16.92 2.68
CA VAL A 143 6.13 16.59 3.53
C VAL A 143 6.21 17.36 4.84
N VAL A 144 5.12 18.05 5.17
CA VAL A 144 4.88 18.64 6.50
C VAL A 144 3.86 17.77 7.20
N ALA A 145 4.31 16.99 8.16
CA ALA A 145 3.46 16.01 8.84
C ALA A 145 2.21 16.62 9.49
N GLY A 146 2.33 17.81 10.09
CA GLY A 146 1.20 18.46 10.74
C GLY A 146 0.49 17.55 11.73
N ALA A 147 -0.82 17.42 11.60
CA ALA A 147 -1.68 16.57 12.42
C ALA A 147 -1.33 15.06 12.30
N ASN A 148 -0.78 14.60 11.18
CA ASN A 148 -0.29 13.22 11.05
C ASN A 148 0.80 12.88 12.07
N GLY A 149 1.49 13.88 12.62
CA GLY A 149 2.46 13.71 13.71
C GLY A 149 1.85 13.66 15.12
N ASP A 150 0.51 13.77 15.25
CA ASP A 150 -0.18 13.70 16.54
C ASP A 150 -0.57 12.26 16.89
N GLY A 151 0.40 11.54 17.46
CA GLY A 151 0.20 10.15 17.85
C GLY A 151 -0.89 9.94 18.91
N ALA A 152 -1.17 10.93 19.76
CA ALA A 152 -2.19 10.82 20.77
C ALA A 152 -3.60 10.85 20.15
N ALA A 153 -3.86 11.81 19.25
CA ALA A 153 -5.11 11.91 18.51
C ALA A 153 -5.38 10.63 17.68
N ILE A 154 -4.36 10.15 16.96
CA ILE A 154 -4.45 8.92 16.16
C ILE A 154 -4.73 7.69 17.03
N THR A 155 -4.04 7.56 18.18
CA THR A 155 -4.22 6.41 19.09
C THR A 155 -5.62 6.38 19.70
N ALA A 156 -6.19 7.54 20.02
CA ALA A 156 -7.55 7.63 20.55
C ALA A 156 -8.60 7.14 19.54
N GLU A 157 -8.48 7.58 18.28
CA GLU A 157 -9.35 7.13 17.19
C GLU A 157 -9.15 5.65 16.85
N ALA A 158 -7.88 5.17 16.85
CA ALA A 158 -7.57 3.77 16.65
C ALA A 158 -8.23 2.88 17.71
N ALA A 159 -8.18 3.27 18.97
CA ALA A 159 -8.82 2.53 20.06
C ALA A 159 -10.36 2.44 19.86
N SER A 160 -10.98 3.52 19.39
CA SER A 160 -12.41 3.56 19.07
C SER A 160 -12.75 2.63 17.89
N ALA A 161 -12.01 2.74 16.79
CA ALA A 161 -12.24 1.93 15.58
C ALA A 161 -12.02 0.43 15.85
N LEU A 162 -10.97 0.09 16.62
CA LEU A 162 -10.64 -1.30 16.95
C LEU A 162 -11.53 -1.90 18.04
N ALA A 163 -12.35 -1.11 18.75
CA ALA A 163 -13.21 -1.63 19.81
C ALA A 163 -14.18 -2.73 19.32
N SER A 164 -14.63 -2.62 18.07
CA SER A 164 -15.51 -3.60 17.40
C SER A 164 -14.77 -4.57 16.48
N ALA A 165 -13.46 -4.44 16.31
CA ALA A 165 -12.68 -5.31 15.45
C ALA A 165 -12.62 -6.74 16.01
N GLY A 166 -12.60 -7.73 15.13
CA GLY A 166 -12.58 -9.13 15.48
C GLY A 166 -11.83 -10.00 14.45
N SER A 167 -11.97 -11.30 14.62
CA SER A 167 -11.39 -12.28 13.72
C SER A 167 -11.94 -12.10 12.31
N GLY A 168 -11.04 -11.92 11.36
CA GLY A 168 -11.37 -11.66 9.96
C GLY A 168 -11.17 -10.21 9.53
N ASP A 169 -11.25 -9.22 10.45
CA ASP A 169 -10.94 -7.84 10.11
C ASP A 169 -9.46 -7.66 9.78
N LEU A 170 -9.17 -6.68 8.92
CA LEU A 170 -7.81 -6.32 8.56
C LEU A 170 -7.48 -4.90 9.04
N VAL A 171 -6.28 -4.74 9.58
CA VAL A 171 -5.73 -3.43 9.94
C VAL A 171 -4.52 -3.15 9.07
N LEU A 172 -4.66 -2.21 8.15
CA LEU A 172 -3.60 -1.74 7.26
C LEU A 172 -3.00 -0.45 7.82
N ALA A 173 -1.67 -0.36 7.88
CA ALA A 173 -0.99 0.87 8.24
C ALA A 173 0.22 1.15 7.36
N GLN A 174 0.70 2.42 7.38
CA GLN A 174 1.92 2.89 6.73
C GLN A 174 2.79 3.64 7.76
N LEU A 175 3.94 4.15 7.34
CA LEU A 175 4.92 4.76 8.25
C LEU A 175 5.00 6.30 8.12
N GLU A 176 3.94 6.95 7.62
CA GLU A 176 3.80 8.43 7.58
C GLU A 176 3.18 9.01 8.85
N VAL A 177 2.88 8.17 9.82
CA VAL A 177 2.40 8.56 11.16
C VAL A 177 3.34 8.02 12.24
N PRO A 178 3.23 8.45 13.51
CA PRO A 178 4.09 7.97 14.58
C PRO A 178 4.05 6.44 14.71
N LEU A 179 5.22 5.80 14.68
CA LEU A 179 5.35 4.35 14.75
C LEU A 179 4.68 3.75 15.98
N ASP A 180 4.76 4.44 17.12
CA ASP A 180 4.15 3.96 18.38
C ASP A 180 2.62 3.86 18.27
N ALA A 181 1.97 4.75 17.51
CA ALA A 181 0.53 4.66 17.24
C ALA A 181 0.21 3.43 16.38
N VAL A 182 1.00 3.17 15.33
CA VAL A 182 0.86 1.97 14.49
C VAL A 182 1.04 0.69 15.31
N LEU A 183 2.12 0.60 16.10
CA LEU A 183 2.41 -0.58 16.90
C LEU A 183 1.37 -0.81 18.00
N SER A 184 0.83 0.26 18.59
CA SER A 184 -0.27 0.18 19.56
C SER A 184 -1.53 -0.39 18.91
N ALA A 185 -1.89 0.11 17.72
CA ALA A 185 -3.03 -0.39 16.96
C ALA A 185 -2.85 -1.86 16.56
N PHE A 186 -1.65 -2.26 16.11
CA PHE A 186 -1.37 -3.65 15.74
C PHE A 186 -1.44 -4.61 16.93
N ARG A 187 -0.91 -4.23 18.10
CA ARG A 187 -1.10 -5.05 19.32
C ARG A 187 -2.58 -5.25 19.64
N SER A 188 -3.34 -4.16 19.63
CA SER A 188 -4.79 -4.22 19.89
C SER A 188 -5.55 -5.05 18.84
N ALA A 189 -5.17 -4.96 17.57
CA ALA A 189 -5.72 -5.77 16.49
C ALA A 189 -5.44 -7.27 16.71
N LYS A 190 -4.19 -7.64 17.00
CA LYS A 190 -3.81 -9.04 17.24
C LYS A 190 -4.49 -9.64 18.49
N GLU A 191 -4.64 -8.88 19.56
CA GLU A 191 -5.39 -9.30 20.75
C GLU A 191 -6.85 -9.63 20.43
N ARG A 192 -7.41 -9.06 19.36
CA ARG A 192 -8.78 -9.29 18.88
C ARG A 192 -8.87 -10.31 17.75
N GLY A 193 -7.73 -10.84 17.31
CA GLY A 193 -7.65 -11.81 16.22
C GLY A 193 -7.77 -11.20 14.82
N ALA A 194 -7.64 -9.89 14.69
CA ALA A 194 -7.58 -9.21 13.40
C ALA A 194 -6.21 -9.39 12.74
N THR A 195 -6.18 -9.41 11.42
CA THR A 195 -4.95 -9.51 10.62
C THR A 195 -4.30 -8.15 10.45
N THR A 196 -3.00 -8.07 10.67
CA THR A 196 -2.21 -6.83 10.55
C THR A 196 -1.43 -6.80 9.24
N VAL A 197 -1.56 -5.71 8.51
CA VAL A 197 -0.90 -5.48 7.22
C VAL A 197 -0.10 -4.19 7.32
N LEU A 198 1.20 -4.25 7.07
CA LEU A 198 2.08 -3.08 7.06
C LEU A 198 2.57 -2.81 5.64
N ASN A 199 2.24 -1.65 5.09
CA ASN A 199 3.00 -1.08 4.00
C ASN A 199 4.16 -0.26 4.60
N ALA A 200 5.38 -0.80 4.59
CA ALA A 200 6.53 -0.17 5.24
C ALA A 200 7.08 1.01 4.42
N ALA A 201 6.24 1.97 4.12
CA ALA A 201 6.49 3.16 3.32
C ALA A 201 6.16 4.45 4.10
N PRO A 202 7.08 5.45 4.17
CA PRO A 202 8.50 5.34 3.78
C PRO A 202 9.25 4.33 4.65
N SER A 203 10.28 3.70 4.09
CA SER A 203 11.06 2.71 4.83
C SER A 203 11.77 3.34 6.03
N ARG A 204 11.88 2.55 7.09
CA ARG A 204 12.64 2.86 8.30
C ARG A 204 13.03 1.57 9.01
N PRO A 205 14.14 1.56 9.78
CA PRO A 205 14.51 0.38 10.55
C PRO A 205 13.39 -0.08 11.49
N LEU A 206 13.10 -1.39 11.48
CA LEU A 206 12.15 -2.04 12.38
C LEU A 206 12.84 -3.21 13.08
N SER A 207 12.63 -3.32 14.39
CA SER A 207 13.14 -4.45 15.18
C SER A 207 12.33 -5.73 14.93
N ASP A 208 12.88 -6.89 15.33
CA ASP A 208 12.17 -8.16 15.21
C ASP A 208 10.86 -8.17 16.03
N ASP A 209 10.85 -7.57 17.23
CA ASP A 209 9.64 -7.46 18.05
C ASP A 209 8.56 -6.59 17.39
N GLN A 210 8.95 -5.59 16.61
CA GLN A 210 8.01 -4.75 15.84
C GLN A 210 7.47 -5.49 14.64
N LEU A 211 8.32 -6.19 13.90
CA LEU A 211 7.91 -7.02 12.77
C LEU A 211 7.06 -8.24 13.17
N ALA A 212 7.24 -8.78 14.38
CA ALA A 212 6.40 -9.85 14.92
C ALA A 212 4.92 -9.44 15.09
N LEU A 213 4.63 -8.13 15.07
CA LEU A 213 3.26 -7.63 15.07
C LEU A 213 2.63 -7.59 13.66
N VAL A 214 3.37 -7.91 12.60
CA VAL A 214 2.94 -7.80 11.21
C VAL A 214 2.68 -9.19 10.64
N ASP A 215 1.48 -9.43 10.11
CA ASP A 215 1.12 -10.69 9.45
C ASP A 215 1.47 -10.64 7.95
N VAL A 216 1.25 -9.48 7.31
CA VAL A 216 1.58 -9.26 5.90
C VAL A 216 2.39 -7.96 5.76
N LEU A 217 3.58 -8.06 5.21
CA LEU A 217 4.45 -6.92 4.90
C LEU A 217 4.38 -6.61 3.41
N ILE A 218 4.07 -5.35 3.06
CA ILE A 218 4.06 -4.86 1.68
C ILE A 218 5.16 -3.81 1.54
N VAL A 219 6.05 -3.98 0.58
CA VAL A 219 7.18 -3.09 0.30
C VAL A 219 7.41 -2.97 -1.21
N ASN A 220 8.04 -1.89 -1.66
CA ASN A 220 8.64 -1.85 -2.98
C ASN A 220 10.08 -2.41 -2.94
N GLN A 221 10.75 -2.45 -4.10
CA GLN A 221 12.11 -3.00 -4.23
C GLN A 221 13.12 -2.30 -3.31
N HIS A 222 13.09 -0.96 -3.25
CA HIS A 222 14.00 -0.16 -2.44
C HIS A 222 13.73 -0.34 -0.94
N GLU A 223 12.47 -0.27 -0.54
CA GLU A 223 12.02 -0.50 0.84
C GLU A 223 12.36 -1.92 1.32
N CYS A 224 12.23 -2.91 0.42
CA CYS A 224 12.62 -4.30 0.71
C CYS A 224 14.10 -4.43 1.04
N LEU A 225 14.97 -3.84 0.22
CA LEU A 225 16.42 -3.85 0.43
C LEU A 225 16.81 -3.09 1.70
N ASP A 226 16.28 -1.88 1.88
CA ASP A 226 16.56 -1.02 3.03
C ASP A 226 16.15 -1.70 4.34
N LEU A 227 14.93 -2.24 4.41
CA LEU A 227 14.42 -2.91 5.60
C LEU A 227 15.16 -4.22 5.92
N ALA A 228 15.69 -4.89 4.91
CA ALA A 228 16.52 -6.08 5.08
C ALA A 228 17.98 -5.74 5.46
N GLY A 229 18.36 -4.45 5.47
CA GLY A 229 19.74 -4.01 5.71
C GLY A 229 20.69 -4.35 4.55
N ALA A 230 20.16 -4.55 3.35
CA ALA A 230 20.94 -4.85 2.15
C ALA A 230 21.34 -3.56 1.41
N PRO A 231 22.48 -3.54 0.66
CA PRO A 231 22.84 -2.39 -0.16
C PRO A 231 21.76 -2.08 -1.21
N VAL A 232 21.35 -0.81 -1.29
CA VAL A 232 20.34 -0.33 -2.25
C VAL A 232 20.95 -0.08 -3.64
N GLU A 233 22.29 -0.04 -3.74
CA GLU A 233 23.00 0.18 -5.01
C GLU A 233 22.92 -1.07 -5.91
N GLY A 234 22.43 -0.89 -7.13
CA GLY A 234 22.32 -1.95 -8.13
C GLY A 234 21.17 -2.94 -7.86
N VAL A 235 19.93 -2.43 -7.81
CA VAL A 235 18.71 -3.23 -7.60
C VAL A 235 18.59 -4.34 -8.67
N ALA A 236 19.25 -5.47 -8.43
CA ALA A 236 19.10 -6.67 -9.25
C ALA A 236 17.99 -7.55 -8.64
N GLY A 237 17.17 -8.15 -9.49
CA GLY A 237 16.03 -8.97 -9.03
C GLY A 237 16.43 -10.12 -8.08
N ALA A 238 17.67 -10.62 -8.15
CA ALA A 238 18.20 -11.61 -7.21
C ALA A 238 18.39 -11.03 -5.80
N ALA A 239 18.94 -9.81 -5.66
CA ALA A 239 19.12 -9.16 -4.37
C ALA A 239 17.78 -8.86 -3.68
N VAL A 240 16.77 -8.42 -4.43
CA VAL A 240 15.41 -8.22 -3.93
C VAL A 240 14.80 -9.52 -3.43
N ALA A 241 14.98 -10.63 -4.18
CA ALA A 241 14.46 -11.92 -3.79
C ALA A 241 15.12 -12.46 -2.50
N ASP A 242 16.42 -12.23 -2.33
CA ASP A 242 17.15 -12.63 -1.13
C ASP A 242 16.76 -11.77 0.07
N ALA A 243 16.64 -10.45 -0.10
CA ALA A 243 16.12 -9.53 0.92
C ALA A 243 14.69 -9.91 1.35
N ALA A 244 13.82 -10.19 0.39
CA ALA A 244 12.45 -10.63 0.66
C ALA A 244 12.40 -11.94 1.45
N ARG A 245 13.30 -12.91 1.21
CA ARG A 245 13.41 -14.15 2.01
C ARG A 245 13.83 -13.85 3.45
N LEU A 246 14.77 -12.93 3.66
CA LEU A 246 15.18 -12.51 5.01
C LEU A 246 14.02 -11.89 5.77
N LEU A 247 13.23 -11.05 5.12
CA LEU A 247 12.04 -10.44 5.71
C LEU A 247 10.94 -11.48 5.96
N ALA A 248 10.70 -12.41 5.03
CA ALA A 248 9.70 -13.46 5.17
C ALA A 248 9.99 -14.42 6.34
N ALA A 249 11.26 -14.61 6.69
CA ALA A 249 11.64 -15.36 7.89
C ALA A 249 11.26 -14.63 9.20
N ARG A 250 11.01 -13.31 9.15
CA ARG A 250 10.66 -12.45 10.30
C ARG A 250 9.16 -12.17 10.39
N VAL A 251 8.46 -12.12 9.25
CA VAL A 251 7.04 -11.68 9.15
C VAL A 251 6.10 -12.81 8.72
N GLY A 252 6.59 -13.81 8.00
CA GLY A 252 5.78 -14.91 7.45
C GLY A 252 5.31 -14.66 6.02
N THR A 253 4.63 -13.54 5.76
CA THR A 253 4.19 -13.17 4.40
C THR A 253 4.75 -11.81 3.99
N VAL A 254 5.42 -11.78 2.83
CA VAL A 254 5.98 -10.56 2.23
C VAL A 254 5.50 -10.42 0.80
N VAL A 255 5.00 -9.24 0.45
CA VAL A 255 4.62 -8.85 -0.91
C VAL A 255 5.53 -7.71 -1.35
N VAL A 256 6.35 -7.96 -2.37
CA VAL A 256 7.23 -6.93 -2.93
C VAL A 256 6.65 -6.46 -4.26
N THR A 257 6.30 -5.18 -4.37
CA THR A 257 5.90 -4.57 -5.64
C THR A 257 7.13 -4.28 -6.49
N LEU A 258 7.09 -4.67 -7.78
CA LEU A 258 8.21 -4.59 -8.71
C LEU A 258 7.93 -3.62 -9.87
N GLY A 259 6.97 -2.71 -9.70
CA GLY A 259 6.54 -1.77 -10.75
C GLY A 259 6.05 -2.50 -11.99
N SER A 260 6.60 -2.18 -13.16
CA SER A 260 6.23 -2.80 -14.44
C SER A 260 6.55 -4.30 -14.54
N GLU A 261 7.30 -4.85 -13.58
CA GLU A 261 7.59 -6.29 -13.51
C GLU A 261 6.55 -7.07 -12.68
N GLY A 262 5.61 -6.40 -12.03
CA GLY A 262 4.54 -7.00 -11.25
C GLY A 262 4.83 -7.06 -9.75
N ALA A 263 4.71 -8.23 -9.14
CA ALA A 263 4.95 -8.44 -7.71
C ALA A 263 5.64 -9.78 -7.44
N LEU A 264 6.38 -9.84 -6.32
CA LEU A 264 6.95 -11.06 -5.76
C LEU A 264 6.28 -11.32 -4.41
N VAL A 265 5.69 -12.49 -4.25
CA VAL A 265 5.05 -12.93 -3.01
C VAL A 265 5.88 -14.03 -2.37
N LEU A 266 6.20 -13.88 -1.09
CA LEU A 266 6.80 -14.92 -0.27
C LEU A 266 5.83 -15.25 0.86
N SER A 267 5.35 -16.48 0.89
CA SER A 267 4.45 -16.97 1.94
C SER A 267 4.67 -18.48 2.12
N ALA A 268 4.58 -18.97 3.34
CA ALA A 268 4.77 -20.40 3.68
C ALA A 268 6.08 -21.02 3.12
N GLY A 269 7.13 -20.22 2.96
CA GLY A 269 8.42 -20.65 2.42
C GLY A 269 8.48 -20.74 0.88
N GLU A 270 7.37 -20.46 0.19
CA GLU A 270 7.31 -20.41 -1.27
C GLU A 270 7.49 -18.98 -1.78
N ALA A 271 8.10 -18.83 -2.97
CA ALA A 271 8.24 -17.55 -3.67
C ALA A 271 7.51 -17.63 -5.00
N THR A 272 6.51 -16.77 -5.18
CA THR A 272 5.70 -16.70 -6.41
C THR A 272 5.83 -15.33 -7.05
N ARG A 273 6.12 -15.30 -8.35
CA ARG A 273 6.14 -14.05 -9.13
C ARG A 273 4.82 -13.88 -9.88
N ILE A 274 4.21 -12.72 -9.70
CA ILE A 274 2.96 -12.32 -10.35
C ILE A 274 3.34 -11.25 -11.40
N PRO A 275 3.09 -11.48 -12.70
CA PRO A 275 3.42 -10.51 -13.74
C PRO A 275 2.52 -9.28 -13.66
N ALA A 276 3.04 -8.12 -14.06
CA ALA A 276 2.26 -6.89 -14.19
C ALA A 276 1.26 -6.98 -15.36
N PHE A 277 0.27 -6.10 -15.34
CA PHE A 277 -0.57 -5.80 -16.50
C PHE A 277 0.17 -4.80 -17.40
N PRO A 278 0.39 -5.10 -18.70
CA PRO A 278 1.04 -4.17 -19.61
C PRO A 278 0.10 -3.01 -19.93
N VAL A 279 0.49 -1.82 -19.50
CA VAL A 279 -0.23 -0.56 -19.71
C VAL A 279 0.76 0.56 -20.01
N THR A 280 0.26 1.65 -20.61
CA THR A 280 1.05 2.88 -20.73
C THR A 280 0.77 3.77 -19.53
N ALA A 281 1.79 4.01 -18.72
CA ALA A 281 1.67 4.86 -17.56
C ALA A 281 1.60 6.34 -17.97
N VAL A 282 0.68 7.07 -17.35
CA VAL A 282 0.51 8.53 -17.44
C VAL A 282 1.07 9.18 -16.17
N ASP A 283 0.72 8.60 -15.01
CA ASP A 283 1.13 9.09 -13.69
C ASP A 283 1.23 7.90 -12.74
N THR A 284 2.39 7.72 -12.10
CA THR A 284 2.61 6.59 -11.17
C THR A 284 2.28 6.91 -9.73
N THR A 285 1.80 8.13 -9.45
CA THR A 285 1.38 8.56 -8.11
C THR A 285 0.31 7.62 -7.57
N ALA A 286 0.43 7.25 -6.31
CA ALA A 286 -0.48 6.37 -5.58
C ALA A 286 -0.70 4.96 -6.18
N ALA A 287 0.11 4.50 -7.14
CA ALA A 287 0.01 3.13 -7.66
C ALA A 287 0.24 2.08 -6.56
N GLY A 288 1.24 2.29 -5.70
CA GLY A 288 1.51 1.45 -4.54
C GLY A 288 0.39 1.50 -3.50
N ASP A 289 -0.19 2.69 -3.27
CA ASP A 289 -1.33 2.86 -2.36
C ASP A 289 -2.57 2.13 -2.90
N THR A 290 -2.84 2.26 -4.20
CA THR A 290 -3.93 1.56 -4.88
C THR A 290 -3.74 0.04 -4.80
N PHE A 291 -2.51 -0.44 -5.01
CA PHE A 291 -2.19 -1.86 -4.82
C PHE A 291 -2.49 -2.32 -3.39
N CYS A 292 -2.03 -1.60 -2.37
CA CYS A 292 -2.25 -1.95 -0.96
C CYS A 292 -3.74 -1.99 -0.60
N GLY A 293 -4.50 -0.94 -0.96
CA GLY A 293 -5.93 -0.87 -0.70
C GLY A 293 -6.72 -1.98 -1.40
N ALA A 294 -6.43 -2.24 -2.67
CA ALA A 294 -7.07 -3.31 -3.44
C ALA A 294 -6.71 -4.71 -2.89
N LEU A 295 -5.46 -4.92 -2.47
CA LEU A 295 -5.02 -6.18 -1.86
C LEU A 295 -5.80 -6.49 -0.59
N VAL A 296 -5.85 -5.55 0.36
CA VAL A 296 -6.58 -5.78 1.63
C VAL A 296 -8.08 -5.92 1.43
N SER A 297 -8.67 -5.26 0.43
CA SER A 297 -10.07 -5.43 0.04
C SER A 297 -10.38 -6.89 -0.33
N ARG A 298 -9.51 -7.53 -1.13
CA ARG A 298 -9.71 -8.93 -1.57
C ARG A 298 -9.42 -9.92 -0.45
N LEU A 299 -8.40 -9.64 0.38
CA LEU A 299 -8.14 -10.45 1.58
C LEU A 299 -9.34 -10.38 2.54
N ALA A 300 -9.95 -9.21 2.74
CA ALA A 300 -11.17 -9.05 3.54
C ALA A 300 -12.37 -9.81 2.95
N ALA A 301 -12.47 -9.90 1.63
CA ALA A 301 -13.48 -10.73 0.96
C ALA A 301 -13.23 -12.25 1.09
N GLY A 302 -12.09 -12.67 1.67
CA GLY A 302 -11.72 -14.06 1.87
C GLY A 302 -10.96 -14.68 0.70
N ASP A 303 -10.47 -13.87 -0.24
CA ASP A 303 -9.66 -14.38 -1.34
C ASP A 303 -8.26 -14.76 -0.85
N PRO A 304 -7.68 -15.86 -1.37
CA PRO A 304 -6.30 -16.20 -1.10
C PRO A 304 -5.35 -15.21 -1.78
N LEU A 305 -4.11 -15.08 -1.27
CA LEU A 305 -3.08 -14.20 -1.86
C LEU A 305 -2.91 -14.40 -3.38
N ALA A 306 -3.00 -15.65 -3.85
CA ALA A 306 -2.89 -16.00 -5.25
C ALA A 306 -3.96 -15.33 -6.16
N ALA A 307 -5.10 -14.96 -5.61
CA ALA A 307 -6.16 -14.22 -6.30
C ALA A 307 -6.11 -12.71 -5.97
N ALA A 308 -5.82 -12.36 -4.72
CA ALA A 308 -5.81 -10.98 -4.25
C ALA A 308 -4.67 -10.15 -4.88
N VAL A 309 -3.45 -10.72 -5.06
CA VAL A 309 -2.32 -10.00 -5.64
C VAL A 309 -2.51 -9.67 -7.13
N PRO A 310 -2.98 -10.59 -8.01
CA PRO A 310 -3.34 -10.22 -9.38
C PRO A 310 -4.41 -9.13 -9.46
N PHE A 311 -5.43 -9.17 -8.60
CA PHE A 311 -6.44 -8.12 -8.51
C PHE A 311 -5.83 -6.75 -8.13
N ALA A 312 -4.97 -6.72 -7.11
CA ALA A 312 -4.26 -5.53 -6.70
C ALA A 312 -3.33 -4.98 -7.81
N SER A 313 -2.68 -5.88 -8.56
CA SER A 313 -1.85 -5.51 -9.72
C SER A 313 -2.68 -4.91 -10.85
N ALA A 314 -3.90 -5.42 -11.10
CA ALA A 314 -4.82 -4.85 -12.07
C ALA A 314 -5.31 -3.46 -11.65
N ALA A 315 -5.65 -3.29 -10.37
CA ALA A 315 -6.02 -1.99 -9.82
C ALA A 315 -4.89 -0.94 -9.97
N ALA A 316 -3.66 -1.31 -9.63
CA ALA A 316 -2.48 -0.44 -9.80
C ALA A 316 -2.23 -0.11 -11.27
N ALA A 317 -2.43 -1.06 -12.20
CA ALA A 317 -2.28 -0.83 -13.63
C ALA A 317 -3.33 0.15 -14.18
N LEU A 318 -4.56 0.11 -13.70
CA LEU A 318 -5.59 1.10 -14.05
C LEU A 318 -5.28 2.48 -13.44
N CYS A 319 -4.80 2.51 -12.19
CA CYS A 319 -4.40 3.73 -11.49
C CYS A 319 -3.35 4.52 -12.29
N VAL A 320 -2.28 3.88 -12.74
CA VAL A 320 -1.18 4.58 -13.45
C VAL A 320 -1.57 5.15 -14.81
N GLN A 321 -2.74 4.83 -15.34
CA GLN A 321 -3.27 5.41 -16.59
C GLN A 321 -4.02 6.73 -16.38
N ARG A 322 -4.12 7.20 -15.13
CA ARG A 322 -4.88 8.39 -14.71
C ARG A 322 -3.99 9.29 -13.88
N SER A 323 -4.21 10.60 -14.00
CA SER A 323 -3.50 11.56 -13.16
C SER A 323 -4.13 11.68 -11.77
N GLY A 324 -3.30 11.95 -10.77
CA GLY A 324 -3.69 12.23 -9.40
C GLY A 324 -3.48 11.07 -8.44
N ALA A 325 -3.64 11.34 -7.13
CA ALA A 325 -3.42 10.37 -6.05
C ALA A 325 -4.69 9.51 -5.80
N ALA A 326 -5.45 9.77 -4.75
CA ALA A 326 -6.67 9.01 -4.42
C ALA A 326 -7.69 8.99 -5.58
N ALA A 327 -7.74 10.05 -6.39
CA ALA A 327 -8.68 10.17 -7.51
C ALA A 327 -8.44 9.13 -8.62
N SER A 328 -7.18 8.71 -8.82
CA SER A 328 -6.79 7.75 -9.87
C SER A 328 -7.14 6.29 -9.55
N ALA A 329 -7.43 5.96 -8.29
CA ALA A 329 -7.80 4.61 -7.89
C ALA A 329 -9.07 4.14 -8.63
N PRO A 330 -9.05 2.96 -9.30
CA PRO A 330 -10.20 2.45 -10.04
C PRO A 330 -11.30 1.94 -9.10
N ARG A 331 -12.49 1.76 -9.65
CA ARG A 331 -13.61 1.08 -8.99
C ARG A 331 -13.59 -0.44 -9.27
N LEU A 332 -14.30 -1.18 -8.44
CA LEU A 332 -14.34 -2.66 -8.48
C LEU A 332 -14.71 -3.20 -9.86
N ASP A 333 -15.72 -2.63 -10.51
CA ASP A 333 -16.19 -3.02 -11.84
C ASP A 333 -15.11 -2.87 -12.91
N GLU A 334 -14.36 -1.77 -12.90
CA GLU A 334 -13.26 -1.53 -13.82
C GLU A 334 -12.12 -2.55 -13.65
N ILE A 335 -11.81 -2.90 -12.39
CA ILE A 335 -10.78 -3.90 -12.08
C ILE A 335 -11.21 -5.28 -12.58
N MET A 336 -12.47 -5.65 -12.33
CA MET A 336 -13.02 -6.93 -12.77
C MET A 336 -13.06 -7.04 -14.30
N GLU A 337 -13.44 -5.96 -15.01
CA GLU A 337 -13.43 -5.92 -16.47
C GLU A 337 -12.01 -6.15 -17.04
N LEU A 338 -10.97 -5.53 -16.44
CA LEU A 338 -9.59 -5.76 -16.85
C LEU A 338 -9.15 -7.22 -16.65
N LEU A 339 -9.52 -7.82 -15.52
CA LEU A 339 -9.19 -9.22 -15.23
C LEU A 339 -9.87 -10.19 -16.19
N GLU A 340 -11.16 -9.96 -16.49
CA GLU A 340 -11.93 -10.78 -17.43
C GLU A 340 -11.38 -10.67 -18.87
N SER A 341 -11.00 -9.48 -19.32
CA SER A 341 -10.43 -9.27 -20.65
C SER A 341 -9.15 -10.08 -20.90
N ARG A 342 -8.36 -10.34 -19.85
CA ARG A 342 -7.16 -11.19 -19.93
C ARG A 342 -7.46 -12.68 -19.91
N ALA A 343 -8.49 -13.10 -19.20
CA ALA A 343 -8.90 -14.51 -19.19
C ALA A 343 -9.32 -15.00 -20.59
N TRP A 344 -9.75 -14.09 -21.49
CA TRP A 344 -10.09 -14.39 -22.88
C TRP A 344 -8.90 -14.36 -23.86
N SER A 345 -7.74 -13.85 -23.41
CA SER A 345 -6.54 -13.65 -24.27
C SER A 345 -5.43 -14.70 -24.03
N ALA A 346 -5.64 -15.62 -23.11
CA ALA A 346 -4.76 -16.72 -22.71
C ALA A 346 -5.28 -18.09 -23.18
#